data_75cf6ab0545331dd1457a38a189c0343
#
_entry.id   75cf6ab0545331dd1457a38a189c0343
#
_cell.length_a   1.000
_cell.length_b   1.000
_cell.length_c   1.000
_cell.angle_alpha   90.00
_cell.angle_beta   90.00
_cell.angle_gamma   90.00
#
_symmetry.space_group_name_H-M   'P 1'
#
loop_
_entity.id
_entity.type
_entity.pdbx_description
1 polymer ?
#
loop_
_entity_poly.entity_id
_entity_poly.type
_entity_poly.pdbx_seq_one_letter_code
_entity_poly.pdbx_strand_id
1 'polypeptide(L)'
;MPDRALPLVLYVEDDRIHLILMEEVFRLLPGWELRLAETGAEALAALAERRTAVVLVDMNLPDMTGLELRRRVSADAGLSAALQGVRWIALSADDPGALVRAAREAGFDDYWLKPIDVPQLQSGLQRLLD
;
A
#
# COMPACT_ATOMS: atom_id res chain seq x y z
N MET A 1 -23.83 13.42 5.32
CA MET A 1 -23.23 13.75 5.22
C MET A 1 -22.69 13.49 4.43
N PRO A 2 -22.86 13.67 4.30
CA PRO A 2 -22.44 13.33 3.25
C PRO A 2 -21.25 13.23 2.92
N ASP A 3 -20.76 13.48 2.75
CA ASP A 3 -19.56 13.61 2.26
C ASP A 3 -18.48 12.91 2.92
N ARG A 4 -18.65 11.68 3.32
CA ARG A 4 -17.59 10.89 3.71
C ARG A 4 -16.89 10.33 2.55
N ALA A 5 -15.70 10.82 2.31
CA ALA A 5 -14.83 10.20 1.34
C ALA A 5 -14.57 8.77 1.77
N LEU A 6 -14.59 7.83 0.82
CA LEU A 6 -14.21 6.46 1.10
C LEU A 6 -12.73 6.40 1.48
N PRO A 7 -12.32 5.46 2.35
CA PRO A 7 -10.91 5.30 2.65
C PRO A 7 -10.16 4.91 1.37
N LEU A 8 -9.04 5.58 1.14
CA LEU A 8 -8.24 5.40 -0.08
C LEU A 8 -7.12 4.41 0.17
N VAL A 9 -7.03 3.42 -0.71
CA VAL A 9 -5.91 2.48 -0.76
C VAL A 9 -5.03 2.85 -1.93
N LEU A 10 -3.75 3.07 -1.69
CA LEU A 10 -2.76 3.26 -2.75
C LEU A 10 -2.05 1.94 -2.96
N TYR A 11 -2.11 1.42 -4.19
CA TYR A 11 -1.42 0.19 -4.55
C TYR A 11 -0.23 0.54 -5.44
N VAL A 12 0.98 0.23 -4.97
CA VAL A 12 2.23 0.53 -5.67
C VAL A 12 2.76 -0.76 -6.28
N GLU A 13 2.71 -0.86 -7.61
CA GLU A 13 3.02 -2.06 -8.35
C GLU A 13 3.29 -1.71 -9.81
N ASP A 14 4.33 -2.27 -10.41
CA ASP A 14 4.63 -1.98 -11.81
C ASP A 14 4.10 -3.03 -12.79
N ASP A 15 3.70 -4.19 -12.32
CA ASP A 15 3.17 -5.25 -13.18
C ASP A 15 1.72 -4.94 -13.57
N ARG A 16 1.50 -4.71 -14.86
CA ARG A 16 0.17 -4.33 -15.37
C ARG A 16 -0.90 -5.36 -15.08
N ILE A 17 -0.55 -6.63 -15.14
CA ILE A 17 -1.52 -7.70 -14.88
C ILE A 17 -1.97 -7.62 -13.44
N HIS A 18 -1.04 -7.41 -12.50
CA HIS A 18 -1.38 -7.27 -11.09
C HIS A 18 -2.24 -6.03 -10.84
N LEU A 19 -1.96 -4.93 -11.54
CA LEU A 19 -2.76 -3.72 -11.41
C LEU A 19 -4.20 -3.95 -11.89
N ILE A 20 -4.36 -4.61 -13.03
CA ILE A 20 -5.69 -4.91 -13.56
C ILE A 20 -6.47 -5.82 -12.62
N LEU A 21 -5.81 -6.85 -12.09
CA LEU A 21 -6.45 -7.77 -11.16
C LEU A 21 -6.89 -7.05 -9.88
N MET A 22 -6.06 -6.14 -9.38
CA MET A 22 -6.41 -5.40 -8.17
C MET A 22 -7.61 -4.46 -8.42
N GLU A 23 -7.67 -3.84 -9.59
CA GLU A 23 -8.84 -3.03 -9.96
C GLU A 23 -10.11 -3.86 -9.96
N GLU A 24 -10.04 -5.07 -10.51
CA GLU A 24 -11.19 -5.97 -10.53
C GLU A 24 -11.62 -6.35 -9.12
N VAL A 25 -10.65 -6.63 -8.26
CA VAL A 25 -10.94 -6.97 -6.86
C VAL A 25 -11.66 -5.81 -6.17
N PHE A 26 -11.19 -4.58 -6.39
CA PHE A 26 -11.78 -3.42 -5.72
C PHE A 26 -13.17 -3.07 -6.23
N ARG A 27 -13.56 -3.56 -7.41
CA ARG A 27 -14.95 -3.44 -7.85
C ARG A 27 -15.90 -4.20 -6.92
N LEU A 28 -15.39 -5.20 -6.24
CA LEU A 28 -16.16 -6.00 -5.28
C LEU A 28 -16.06 -5.46 -3.85
N LEU A 29 -15.38 -4.33 -3.68
CA LEU A 29 -15.18 -3.71 -2.38
C LEU A 29 -15.66 -2.26 -2.41
N PRO A 30 -16.98 -2.03 -2.49
CA PRO A 30 -17.52 -0.67 -2.69
C PRO A 30 -17.25 0.29 -1.53
N GLY A 31 -16.81 -0.21 -0.38
CA GLY A 31 -16.47 0.64 0.76
C GLY A 31 -15.06 1.23 0.68
N TRP A 32 -14.33 0.99 -0.41
CA TRP A 32 -12.95 1.43 -0.55
C TRP A 32 -12.71 2.08 -1.90
N GLU A 33 -11.81 3.04 -1.93
CA GLU A 33 -11.36 3.65 -3.18
C GLU A 33 -9.93 3.19 -3.44
N LEU A 34 -9.59 2.90 -4.70
CA LEU A 34 -8.27 2.44 -5.10
C LEU A 34 -7.58 3.46 -5.98
N ARG A 35 -6.31 3.73 -5.70
CA ARG A 35 -5.44 4.51 -6.56
C ARG A 35 -4.21 3.67 -6.86
N LEU A 36 -3.70 3.75 -8.10
CA LEU A 36 -2.55 2.96 -8.54
C LEU A 36 -1.33 3.86 -8.76
N ALA A 37 -0.16 3.32 -8.43
CA ALA A 37 1.13 3.94 -8.74
C ALA A 37 2.04 2.85 -9.28
N GLU A 38 2.73 3.13 -10.39
CA GLU A 38 3.57 2.13 -11.04
C GLU A 38 5.04 2.21 -10.64
N THR A 39 5.42 3.29 -9.97
CA THR A 39 6.80 3.50 -9.52
C THR A 39 6.81 4.11 -8.12
N GLY A 40 7.95 4.06 -7.47
CA GLY A 40 8.12 4.72 -6.18
C GLY A 40 7.94 6.22 -6.28
N ALA A 41 8.41 6.83 -7.37
CA ALA A 41 8.24 8.27 -7.59
C ALA A 41 6.77 8.65 -7.72
N GLU A 42 5.99 7.86 -8.46
CA GLU A 42 4.54 8.09 -8.56
C GLU A 42 3.85 7.94 -7.23
N ALA A 43 4.30 6.96 -6.43
CA ALA A 43 3.74 6.74 -5.11
C ALA A 43 3.97 7.95 -4.21
N LEU A 44 5.19 8.50 -4.22
CA LEU A 44 5.51 9.68 -3.42
C LEU A 44 4.64 10.87 -3.82
N ALA A 45 4.45 11.08 -5.11
CA ALA A 45 3.59 12.15 -5.62
C ALA A 45 2.14 11.94 -5.18
N ALA A 46 1.65 10.72 -5.28
CA ALA A 46 0.28 10.38 -4.90
C ALA A 46 0.04 10.61 -3.41
N LEU A 47 1.01 10.23 -2.58
CA LEU A 47 0.91 10.40 -1.14
C LEU A 47 0.88 11.87 -0.72
N ALA A 48 1.54 12.72 -1.50
CA ALA A 48 1.55 14.16 -1.24
C ALA A 48 0.24 14.83 -1.66
N GLU A 49 -0.51 14.23 -2.58
CA GLU A 49 -1.73 14.84 -3.13
C GLU A 49 -2.99 14.59 -2.30
N ARG A 50 -3.14 13.39 -1.79
CA ARG A 50 -4.39 12.99 -1.13
C ARG A 50 -4.10 12.18 0.12
N ARG A 51 -4.98 12.33 1.10
CA ARG A 51 -4.88 11.50 2.29
C ARG A 51 -5.17 10.05 1.95
N THR A 52 -4.25 9.17 2.32
CA THR A 52 -4.32 7.75 2.05
C THR A 52 -4.53 7.00 3.36
N ALA A 53 -5.39 5.99 3.35
CA ALA A 53 -5.63 5.19 4.56
C ALA A 53 -4.68 4.00 4.64
N VAL A 54 -4.42 3.35 3.51
CA VAL A 54 -3.59 2.15 3.43
C VAL A 54 -2.70 2.21 2.19
N VAL A 55 -1.44 1.84 2.33
CA VAL A 55 -0.51 1.73 1.21
C VAL A 55 -0.11 0.27 1.07
N LEU A 56 -0.40 -0.32 -0.08
CA LEU A 56 0.02 -1.67 -0.41
C LEU A 56 1.22 -1.55 -1.36
N VAL A 57 2.37 -2.03 -0.96
CA VAL A 57 3.61 -1.82 -1.70
C VAL A 57 4.25 -3.13 -2.12
N ASP A 58 4.44 -3.31 -3.43
CA ASP A 58 5.27 -4.39 -3.95
C ASP A 58 6.71 -4.08 -3.56
N MET A 59 7.42 -5.09 -3.06
CA MET A 59 8.79 -4.92 -2.61
C MET A 59 9.76 -4.67 -3.75
N ASN A 60 9.41 -5.03 -4.99
CA ASN A 60 10.28 -4.88 -6.16
C ASN A 60 9.69 -3.90 -7.16
N LEU A 61 10.05 -2.63 -7.04
CA LEU A 61 9.62 -1.59 -7.98
C LEU A 61 10.76 -1.29 -8.96
N PRO A 62 10.46 -0.68 -10.13
CA PRO A 62 11.50 -0.46 -11.14
C PRO A 62 12.53 0.59 -10.73
N ASP A 63 12.16 1.59 -9.93
CA ASP A 63 13.05 2.69 -9.56
C ASP A 63 13.58 2.59 -8.14
N MET A 64 13.00 1.76 -7.29
CA MET A 64 13.46 1.58 -5.92
C MET A 64 12.81 0.35 -5.31
N THR A 65 13.28 -0.10 -4.16
CA THR A 65 12.60 -1.18 -3.43
C THR A 65 11.46 -0.59 -2.61
N GLY A 66 10.52 -1.45 -2.20
CA GLY A 66 9.46 -1.01 -1.30
C GLY A 66 10.00 -0.52 0.03
N LEU A 67 11.09 -1.14 0.52
CA LEU A 67 11.75 -0.69 1.74
C LEU A 67 12.28 0.73 1.61
N GLU A 68 12.92 1.01 0.48
CA GLU A 68 13.45 2.34 0.21
C GLU A 68 12.35 3.39 0.12
N LEU A 69 11.25 3.05 -0.53
CA LEU A 69 10.09 3.94 -0.60
C LEU A 69 9.62 4.32 0.80
N ARG A 70 9.47 3.33 1.67
CA ARG A 70 9.00 3.58 3.04
C ARG A 70 10.00 4.43 3.82
N ARG A 71 11.30 4.18 3.62
CA ARG A 71 12.35 4.96 4.29
C ARG A 71 12.35 6.41 3.82
N ARG A 72 12.12 6.65 2.54
CA ARG A 72 12.05 8.01 1.99
C ARG A 72 10.89 8.80 2.59
N VAL A 73 9.75 8.15 2.79
CA VAL A 73 8.62 8.78 3.46
C VAL A 73 8.98 9.14 4.89
N SER A 74 9.63 8.23 5.61
CA SER A 74 10.04 8.49 7.00
C SER A 74 11.04 9.61 7.11
N ALA A 75 11.90 9.76 6.10
CA ALA A 75 12.94 10.78 6.10
C ALA A 75 12.43 12.17 5.71
N ASP A 76 11.26 12.24 5.08
CA ASP A 76 10.63 13.50 4.67
C ASP A 76 9.71 13.97 5.79
N ALA A 77 10.07 15.05 6.48
CA ALA A 77 9.33 15.54 7.64
C ALA A 77 7.87 15.88 7.29
N GLY A 78 7.65 16.48 6.13
CA GLY A 78 6.30 16.83 5.68
C GLY A 78 5.44 15.62 5.42
N LEU A 79 5.97 14.63 4.66
CA LEU A 79 5.25 13.42 4.36
C LEU A 79 5.05 12.57 5.63
N SER A 80 6.07 12.46 6.45
CA SER A 80 5.98 11.68 7.67
C SER A 80 4.87 12.20 8.58
N ALA A 81 4.77 13.52 8.73
CA ALA A 81 3.72 14.14 9.52
C ALA A 81 2.34 13.94 8.90
N ALA A 82 2.23 14.12 7.57
CA ALA A 82 0.97 13.99 6.86
C ALA A 82 0.45 12.56 6.83
N LEU A 83 1.35 11.58 6.92
CA LEU A 83 0.99 10.17 6.80
C LEU A 83 0.92 9.44 8.13
N GLN A 84 0.85 10.17 9.23
CA GLN A 84 0.66 9.52 10.52
C GLN A 84 -0.68 8.78 10.53
N GLY A 85 -0.66 7.56 11.03
CA GLY A 85 -1.85 6.73 11.08
C GLY A 85 -2.13 5.94 9.81
N VAL A 86 -1.40 6.20 8.74
CA VAL A 86 -1.52 5.42 7.50
C VAL A 86 -0.94 4.02 7.74
N ARG A 87 -1.62 3.01 7.25
CA ARG A 87 -1.16 1.63 7.38
C ARG A 87 -0.35 1.22 6.16
N TRP A 88 0.80 0.62 6.40
CA TRP A 88 1.72 0.21 5.35
C TRP A 88 1.82 -1.30 5.29
N ILE A 89 1.50 -1.89 4.14
CA ILE A 89 1.52 -3.33 3.94
C ILE A 89 2.51 -3.67 2.84
N ALA A 90 3.46 -4.53 3.16
CA ALA A 90 4.42 -5.02 2.18
C ALA A 90 3.83 -6.24 1.46
N LEU A 91 3.91 -6.26 0.13
CA LEU A 91 3.42 -7.37 -0.67
C LEU A 91 4.60 -8.03 -1.38
N SER A 92 4.67 -9.36 -1.34
CA SER A 92 5.72 -10.08 -2.02
C SER A 92 5.26 -11.50 -2.36
N ALA A 93 5.82 -12.05 -3.44
CA ALA A 93 5.61 -13.44 -3.81
C ALA A 93 6.61 -14.35 -3.11
N ASP A 94 7.61 -13.79 -2.47
CA ASP A 94 8.68 -14.57 -1.84
C ASP A 94 8.37 -14.91 -0.39
N ASP A 95 9.02 -15.97 0.09
CA ASP A 95 8.92 -16.36 1.49
C ASP A 95 9.33 -15.17 2.36
N PRO A 96 8.49 -14.81 3.34
CA PRO A 96 8.75 -13.63 4.15
C PRO A 96 10.07 -13.63 4.94
N GLY A 97 10.48 -14.74 5.48
CA GLY A 97 11.79 -14.87 6.15
C GLY A 97 12.39 -13.58 6.68
N ALA A 98 13.59 -13.28 6.20
CA ALA A 98 14.32 -12.08 6.61
C ALA A 98 13.64 -10.77 6.17
N LEU A 99 12.85 -10.81 5.11
CA LEU A 99 12.18 -9.61 4.60
C LEU A 99 11.11 -9.08 5.57
N VAL A 100 10.47 -9.96 6.33
CA VAL A 100 9.47 -9.53 7.32
C VAL A 100 10.11 -8.62 8.36
N ARG A 101 11.28 -9.02 8.85
CA ARG A 101 11.99 -8.20 9.84
C ARG A 101 12.38 -6.86 9.26
N ALA A 102 12.98 -6.87 8.06
CA ALA A 102 13.41 -5.64 7.41
C ALA A 102 12.21 -4.72 7.14
N ALA A 103 11.08 -5.28 6.73
CA ALA A 103 9.88 -4.50 6.48
C ALA A 103 9.38 -3.83 7.77
N ARG A 104 9.35 -4.58 8.86
CA ARG A 104 8.93 -4.01 10.14
C ARG A 104 9.86 -2.90 10.60
N GLU A 105 11.15 -3.10 10.46
CA GLU A 105 12.14 -2.10 10.84
C GLU A 105 12.02 -0.84 9.99
N ALA A 106 11.61 -0.98 8.73
CA ALA A 106 11.40 0.15 7.84
C ALA A 106 10.08 0.88 8.12
N GLY A 107 9.18 0.29 8.90
CA GLY A 107 7.93 0.94 9.29
C GLY A 107 6.67 0.34 8.68
N PHE A 108 6.76 -0.85 8.06
CA PHE A 108 5.57 -1.54 7.57
C PHE A 108 4.80 -2.15 8.75
N ASP A 109 3.49 -2.11 8.64
CA ASP A 109 2.61 -2.65 9.69
C ASP A 109 2.36 -4.14 9.51
N ASP A 110 2.43 -4.64 8.27
CA ASP A 110 2.19 -6.05 7.99
C ASP A 110 2.88 -6.44 6.69
N TYR A 111 2.89 -7.73 6.41
CA TYR A 111 3.53 -8.30 5.22
C TYR A 111 2.61 -9.40 4.70
N TRP A 112 2.13 -9.25 3.46
CA TRP A 112 1.20 -10.22 2.87
C TRP A 112 1.85 -10.90 1.67
N LEU A 113 1.62 -12.21 1.54
CA LEU A 113 2.12 -12.98 0.41
C LEU A 113 1.17 -12.88 -0.77
N LYS A 114 1.72 -12.74 -1.96
CA LYS A 114 0.96 -12.82 -3.21
C LYS A 114 0.78 -14.29 -3.60
N PRO A 115 -0.29 -14.63 -4.33
CA PRO A 115 -1.41 -13.78 -4.71
C PRO A 115 -2.39 -13.57 -3.57
N ILE A 116 -3.03 -12.41 -3.55
CA ILE A 116 -4.00 -12.09 -2.52
C ILE A 116 -5.41 -12.23 -3.11
N ASP A 117 -6.23 -13.05 -2.49
CA ASP A 117 -7.60 -13.23 -2.94
C ASP A 117 -8.53 -12.18 -2.30
N VAL A 118 -9.76 -12.10 -2.81
CA VAL A 118 -10.73 -11.11 -2.33
C VAL A 118 -11.03 -11.25 -0.84
N PRO A 119 -11.31 -12.47 -0.32
CA PRO A 119 -11.57 -12.62 1.12
C PRO A 119 -10.40 -12.17 2.00
N GLN A 120 -9.16 -12.49 1.61
CA GLN A 120 -7.98 -12.09 2.37
C GLN A 120 -7.83 -10.58 2.38
N LEU A 121 -8.00 -9.95 1.22
CA LEU A 121 -7.90 -8.50 1.10
C LEU A 121 -8.98 -7.82 1.92
N GLN A 122 -10.21 -8.27 1.80
CA GLN A 122 -11.32 -7.69 2.52
C GLN A 122 -11.12 -7.80 4.03
N SER A 123 -10.76 -8.98 4.52
CA SER A 123 -10.50 -9.19 5.94
C SER A 123 -9.31 -8.37 6.44
N GLY A 124 -8.25 -8.31 5.64
CA GLY A 124 -7.05 -7.56 5.99
C GLY A 124 -7.32 -6.07 6.11
N LEU A 125 -8.03 -5.51 5.12
CA LEU A 125 -8.37 -4.09 5.12
C LEU A 125 -9.29 -3.75 6.29
N GLN A 126 -10.27 -4.62 6.55
CA GLN A 126 -11.20 -4.42 7.66
C GLN A 126 -10.46 -4.34 8.99
N ARG A 127 -9.51 -5.25 9.22
CA ARG A 127 -8.72 -5.25 10.46
C ARG A 127 -7.87 -4.01 10.63
N LEU A 128 -7.38 -3.44 9.53
CA LEU A 128 -6.53 -2.26 9.59
C LEU A 128 -7.30 -1.02 10.04
N LEU A 129 -8.61 -0.99 9.79
CA LEU A 129 -9.44 0.14 10.17
C LEU A 129 -10.08 -0.03 11.53
N ASP A 130 -10.08 -1.24 12.04
CA ASP A 130 -10.58 -1.50 13.39
C ASP A 130 -9.47 -1.18 14.43
#